data_2f62d48ddaba8e245467dfd9f0b48309
#
_entry.id   2f62d48ddaba8e245467dfd9f0b48309
#
_cell.length_a   1.000
_cell.length_b   1.000
_cell.length_c   1.000
_cell.angle_alpha   90.00
_cell.angle_beta   90.00
_cell.angle_gamma   90.00
#
_symmetry.space_group_name_H-M   'P 1'
#
loop_
_entity.id
_entity.type
_entity.pdbx_description
1 polymer ?
#
loop_
_entity_poly.entity_id
_entity_poly.type
_entity_poly.pdbx_seq_one_letter_code
_entity_poly.pdbx_strand_id
1 'polypeptide(L)'
;MASRAVALIPAALAVVIVALTLGSAAVTALLGGGGGLGPADWAALRFTVLQAALSAGVSALLAVPLARALVRRRFAGRSLLLRLMAAPFLLPVVVAVLGLLAVFGRSGPVNSLLAALGLPPLSVFGLHGVVLAHVFLNLPLVTRMLVHGWQAIPAERFRLAQALGMGPGPQFRHLELPMLRATLPGAAALVFLLCLTSFAVALTLGGGPKASTVELAIYQALRFDFLPGKAATLAALQFALCAAVTLVAMRLARAEGFGAGLGREVEMPAPGGWRRGVDALAILLSAAFLLAPLLAVVWRGAPGLLALPASVAWAAARSLIVAVLSAGLAATAALVLVQARVAGRRWAELAAMLPLAASGLVMGTGLFLVAQPVIAVERLALPVTMLVNATLALPYLFRLLLPEAQRLQADYARLAESLSLRGNARLRLLVLPRLARPLGFGTGLAAALSMGDLGVIALFAGERGVTLPLLVQRLTSAYRMEAAAAAALLLVGLSFALFWLFDRWGARHAAA
;
A
#
# COMPACT_ATOMS: atom_id res chain seq x y z
N MET A 1 -41.98 1.74 -2.25
CA MET A 1 -41.09 0.67 -2.80
C MET A 1 -39.66 1.12 -3.04
N ALA A 2 -39.39 2.32 -3.56
CA ALA A 2 -38.01 2.81 -3.78
C ALA A 2 -37.12 2.87 -2.54
N SER A 3 -37.66 3.07 -1.32
CA SER A 3 -36.87 3.13 -0.10
C SER A 3 -36.29 1.78 0.37
N ARG A 4 -36.95 0.68 0.05
CA ARG A 4 -36.45 -0.68 0.41
C ARG A 4 -35.33 -1.13 -0.53
N ALA A 5 -35.46 -0.89 -1.85
CA ALA A 5 -34.41 -1.20 -2.80
C ALA A 5 -33.10 -0.47 -2.53
N VAL A 6 -33.17 0.82 -2.19
CA VAL A 6 -32.01 1.64 -1.81
C VAL A 6 -31.34 1.13 -0.51
N ALA A 7 -32.10 0.47 0.37
CA ALA A 7 -31.58 -0.13 1.59
C ALA A 7 -30.90 -1.50 1.36
N LEU A 8 -31.30 -2.22 0.31
CA LEU A 8 -30.79 -3.57 -0.01
C LEU A 8 -29.41 -3.55 -0.69
N ILE A 9 -29.12 -2.52 -1.52
CA ILE A 9 -27.84 -2.42 -2.25
C ILE A 9 -26.63 -2.40 -1.31
N PRO A 10 -26.56 -1.56 -0.26
CA PRO A 10 -25.43 -1.59 0.67
C PRO A 10 -25.31 -2.93 1.42
N ALA A 11 -26.44 -3.56 1.76
CA ALA A 11 -26.43 -4.85 2.46
C ALA A 11 -25.93 -5.98 1.53
N ALA A 12 -26.41 -6.05 0.30
CA ALA A 12 -25.94 -7.01 -0.70
C ALA A 12 -24.42 -6.83 -0.97
N LEU A 13 -23.97 -5.60 -1.11
CA LEU A 13 -22.54 -5.29 -1.27
C LEU A 13 -21.72 -5.75 -0.06
N ALA A 14 -22.19 -5.51 1.16
CA ALA A 14 -21.52 -5.98 2.36
C ALA A 14 -21.44 -7.51 2.40
N VAL A 15 -22.52 -8.21 2.01
CA VAL A 15 -22.52 -9.69 1.90
C VAL A 15 -21.48 -10.17 0.89
N VAL A 16 -21.36 -9.53 -0.27
CA VAL A 16 -20.33 -9.86 -1.28
C VAL A 16 -18.92 -9.64 -0.70
N ILE A 17 -18.67 -8.54 -0.03
CA ILE A 17 -17.35 -8.26 0.59
C ILE A 17 -17.05 -9.29 1.67
N VAL A 18 -18.01 -9.61 2.53
CA VAL A 18 -17.87 -10.66 3.55
C VAL A 18 -17.60 -12.02 2.93
N ALA A 19 -18.32 -12.37 1.86
CA ALA A 19 -18.12 -13.62 1.14
C ALA A 19 -16.74 -13.68 0.46
N LEU A 20 -16.27 -12.58 -0.13
CA LEU A 20 -14.93 -12.52 -0.73
C LEU A 20 -13.81 -12.59 0.31
N THR A 21 -14.01 -12.04 1.51
CA THR A 21 -12.97 -12.00 2.56
C THR A 21 -13.05 -13.21 3.50
N LEU A 22 -14.13 -13.30 4.31
CA LEU A 22 -14.31 -14.38 5.26
C LEU A 22 -14.71 -15.69 4.60
N GLY A 23 -15.49 -15.63 3.50
CA GLY A 23 -15.87 -16.83 2.74
C GLY A 23 -14.64 -17.49 2.13
N SER A 24 -13.73 -16.74 1.52
CA SER A 24 -12.47 -17.28 1.02
C SER A 24 -11.63 -17.89 2.14
N ALA A 25 -11.52 -17.21 3.30
CA ALA A 25 -10.80 -17.74 4.46
C ALA A 25 -11.50 -19.00 5.04
N ALA A 26 -12.83 -19.04 5.07
CA ALA A 26 -13.58 -20.21 5.52
C ALA A 26 -13.39 -21.40 4.58
N VAL A 27 -13.41 -21.18 3.27
CA VAL A 27 -13.11 -22.23 2.27
C VAL A 27 -11.70 -22.79 2.48
N THR A 28 -10.70 -21.92 2.68
CA THR A 28 -9.34 -22.38 2.95
C THR A 28 -9.24 -23.16 4.27
N ALA A 29 -9.95 -22.75 5.30
CA ALA A 29 -9.97 -23.45 6.59
C ALA A 29 -10.66 -24.82 6.50
N LEU A 30 -11.77 -24.92 5.75
CA LEU A 30 -12.52 -26.17 5.58
C LEU A 30 -11.79 -27.19 4.69
N LEU A 31 -11.14 -26.72 3.63
CA LEU A 31 -10.42 -27.59 2.68
C LEU A 31 -8.96 -27.85 3.12
N GLY A 32 -8.46 -27.11 4.08
CA GLY A 32 -7.09 -27.23 4.60
C GLY A 32 -6.81 -28.49 5.46
N GLY A 33 -7.83 -29.24 5.85
CA GLY A 33 -7.69 -30.40 6.76
C GLY A 33 -6.90 -31.60 6.24
N GLY A 34 -6.37 -31.58 5.00
CA GLY A 34 -5.63 -32.69 4.39
C GLY A 34 -4.11 -32.56 4.35
N GLY A 35 -3.54 -31.44 4.77
CA GLY A 35 -2.10 -31.22 4.69
C GLY A 35 -1.50 -30.75 6.03
N GLY A 36 -0.79 -31.65 6.73
CA GLY A 36 -0.03 -31.25 7.92
C GLY A 36 1.05 -30.21 7.61
N LEU A 37 1.27 -29.26 8.52
CA LEU A 37 2.35 -28.28 8.41
C LEU A 37 3.70 -28.96 8.70
N GLY A 38 4.59 -28.92 7.72
CA GLY A 38 5.95 -29.45 7.85
C GLY A 38 6.93 -28.41 8.45
N PRO A 39 8.18 -28.85 8.72
CA PRO A 39 9.22 -27.96 9.23
C PRO A 39 9.49 -26.73 8.34
N ALA A 40 9.37 -26.89 7.02
CA ALA A 40 9.54 -25.79 6.05
C ALA A 40 8.43 -24.72 6.18
N ASP A 41 7.20 -25.14 6.48
CA ASP A 41 6.07 -24.22 6.65
C ASP A 41 6.21 -23.38 7.94
N TRP A 42 6.67 -24.02 9.02
CA TRP A 42 7.01 -23.32 10.25
C TRP A 42 8.21 -22.38 10.09
N ALA A 43 9.20 -22.75 9.28
CA ALA A 43 10.30 -21.85 8.92
C ALA A 43 9.79 -20.64 8.13
N ALA A 44 8.88 -20.85 7.17
CA ALA A 44 8.26 -19.77 6.42
C ALA A 44 7.44 -18.82 7.32
N LEU A 45 6.70 -19.35 8.29
CA LEU A 45 5.97 -18.55 9.28
C LEU A 45 6.91 -17.69 10.12
N ARG A 46 7.98 -18.31 10.67
CA ARG A 46 9.01 -17.60 11.46
C ARG A 46 9.68 -16.51 10.63
N PHE A 47 10.04 -16.82 9.39
CA PHE A 47 10.65 -15.85 8.48
C PHE A 47 9.69 -14.69 8.18
N THR A 48 8.39 -14.97 7.94
CA THR A 48 7.36 -13.96 7.69
C THR A 48 7.26 -12.98 8.85
N VAL A 49 7.16 -13.47 10.07
CA VAL A 49 7.07 -12.62 11.28
C VAL A 49 8.36 -11.84 11.51
N LEU A 50 9.51 -12.51 11.39
CA LEU A 50 10.82 -11.90 11.63
C LEU A 50 11.11 -10.77 10.64
N GLN A 51 10.93 -11.02 9.33
CA GLN A 51 11.18 -10.00 8.31
C GLN A 51 10.21 -8.82 8.44
N ALA A 52 8.94 -9.07 8.80
CA ALA A 52 7.96 -8.01 9.02
C ALA A 52 8.32 -7.16 10.25
N ALA A 53 8.73 -7.80 11.35
CA ALA A 53 9.17 -7.10 12.57
C ALA A 53 10.43 -6.27 12.34
N LEU A 54 11.43 -6.82 11.67
CA LEU A 54 12.66 -6.10 11.33
C LEU A 54 12.36 -4.93 10.37
N SER A 55 11.56 -5.17 9.34
CA SER A 55 11.19 -4.13 8.36
C SER A 55 10.43 -2.97 9.02
N ALA A 56 9.45 -3.28 9.88
CA ALA A 56 8.70 -2.26 10.62
C ALA A 56 9.60 -1.52 11.63
N GLY A 57 10.43 -2.25 12.37
CA GLY A 57 11.35 -1.69 13.35
C GLY A 57 12.38 -0.76 12.71
N VAL A 58 13.05 -1.20 11.64
CA VAL A 58 14.06 -0.40 10.92
C VAL A 58 13.41 0.82 10.26
N SER A 59 12.26 0.65 9.60
CA SER A 59 11.53 1.78 9.01
C SER A 59 11.13 2.82 10.06
N ALA A 60 10.62 2.38 11.21
CA ALA A 60 10.25 3.24 12.31
C ALA A 60 11.47 3.98 12.91
N LEU A 61 12.57 3.26 13.13
CA LEU A 61 13.81 3.82 13.68
C LEU A 61 14.41 4.89 12.77
N LEU A 62 14.48 4.64 11.47
CA LEU A 62 15.02 5.59 10.49
C LEU A 62 14.07 6.77 10.21
N ALA A 63 12.74 6.55 10.30
CA ALA A 63 11.77 7.59 10.07
C ALA A 63 11.76 8.68 11.13
N VAL A 64 12.09 8.38 12.40
CA VAL A 64 12.09 9.37 13.49
C VAL A 64 13.09 10.51 13.25
N PRO A 65 14.40 10.27 13.05
CA PRO A 65 15.36 11.34 12.78
C PRO A 65 15.05 12.07 11.47
N LEU A 66 14.63 11.34 10.43
CA LEU A 66 14.29 11.92 9.13
C LEU A 66 13.09 12.87 9.22
N ALA A 67 11.98 12.43 9.82
CA ALA A 67 10.79 13.25 9.98
C ALA A 67 11.08 14.49 10.83
N ARG A 68 11.85 14.33 11.92
CA ARG A 68 12.29 15.42 12.79
C ARG A 68 13.15 16.43 12.02
N ALA A 69 14.08 15.97 11.20
CA ALA A 69 14.92 16.84 10.35
C ALA A 69 14.06 17.61 9.34
N LEU A 70 13.09 16.94 8.68
CA LEU A 70 12.19 17.56 7.69
C LEU A 70 11.25 18.61 8.28
N VAL A 71 10.82 18.44 9.53
CA VAL A 71 9.96 19.43 10.21
C VAL A 71 10.78 20.65 10.65
N ARG A 72 12.02 20.44 11.07
CA ARG A 72 12.90 21.51 11.58
C ARG A 72 13.58 22.35 10.50
N ARG A 73 13.90 21.71 9.36
CA ARG A 73 14.73 22.36 8.33
C ARG A 73 13.91 22.83 7.15
N ARG A 74 14.17 24.07 6.73
CA ARG A 74 13.70 24.65 5.48
C ARG A 74 14.85 24.65 4.48
N PHE A 75 14.66 24.06 3.32
CA PHE A 75 15.64 24.01 2.24
C PHE A 75 14.94 23.99 0.88
N ALA A 76 15.64 24.41 -0.17
CA ALA A 76 15.13 24.32 -1.54
C ALA A 76 14.88 22.85 -1.91
N GLY A 77 13.66 22.52 -2.39
CA GLY A 77 13.28 21.14 -2.71
C GLY A 77 12.60 20.36 -1.58
N ARG A 78 12.44 20.90 -0.36
CA ARG A 78 11.74 20.23 0.74
C ARG A 78 10.32 19.79 0.36
N SER A 79 9.56 20.66 -0.29
CA SER A 79 8.19 20.34 -0.74
C SER A 79 8.18 19.24 -1.81
N LEU A 80 9.17 19.23 -2.70
CA LEU A 80 9.36 18.18 -3.69
C LEU A 80 9.68 16.85 -3.02
N LEU A 81 10.63 16.82 -2.07
CA LEU A 81 10.99 15.62 -1.33
C LEU A 81 9.78 15.04 -0.56
N LEU A 82 9.00 15.87 0.12
CA LEU A 82 7.79 15.45 0.82
C LEU A 82 6.72 14.89 -0.14
N ARG A 83 6.60 15.46 -1.35
CA ARG A 83 5.72 14.91 -2.40
C ARG A 83 6.26 13.58 -2.94
N LEU A 84 7.56 13.48 -3.19
CA LEU A 84 8.20 12.26 -3.64
C LEU A 84 8.11 11.12 -2.62
N MET A 85 8.05 11.43 -1.32
CA MET A 85 7.76 10.43 -0.27
C MET A 85 6.34 9.83 -0.36
N ALA A 86 5.45 10.37 -1.20
CA ALA A 86 4.20 9.71 -1.54
C ALA A 86 4.36 8.71 -2.70
N ALA A 87 5.39 8.88 -3.54
CA ALA A 87 5.59 8.08 -4.73
C ALA A 87 5.77 6.57 -4.46
N PRO A 88 6.54 6.11 -3.44
CA PRO A 88 6.68 4.68 -3.17
C PRO A 88 5.37 3.96 -2.89
N PHE A 89 4.35 4.66 -2.38
CA PHE A 89 3.02 4.09 -2.17
C PHE A 89 2.24 3.87 -3.49
N LEU A 90 2.56 4.63 -4.52
CA LEU A 90 2.00 4.50 -5.87
C LEU A 90 2.87 3.64 -6.79
N LEU A 91 4.10 3.34 -6.35
CA LEU A 91 5.08 2.60 -7.14
C LEU A 91 4.77 1.10 -7.08
N PRO A 92 4.59 0.43 -8.22
CA PRO A 92 4.48 -1.03 -8.24
C PRO A 92 5.69 -1.69 -7.57
N VAL A 93 5.44 -2.64 -6.67
CA VAL A 93 6.50 -3.28 -5.86
C VAL A 93 7.58 -3.91 -6.72
N VAL A 94 7.20 -4.53 -7.85
CA VAL A 94 8.15 -5.13 -8.79
C VAL A 94 9.14 -4.11 -9.36
N VAL A 95 8.67 -2.88 -9.61
CA VAL A 95 9.53 -1.78 -10.10
C VAL A 95 10.48 -1.30 -9.02
N ALA A 96 9.99 -1.17 -7.78
CA ALA A 96 10.84 -0.83 -6.63
C ALA A 96 11.99 -1.84 -6.47
N VAL A 97 11.67 -3.13 -6.56
CA VAL A 97 12.66 -4.22 -6.49
C VAL A 97 13.68 -4.14 -7.64
N LEU A 98 13.23 -3.90 -8.88
CA LEU A 98 14.15 -3.72 -10.01
C LEU A 98 15.07 -2.53 -9.81
N GLY A 99 14.56 -1.41 -9.31
CA GLY A 99 15.37 -0.25 -8.97
C GLY A 99 16.42 -0.55 -7.90
N LEU A 100 16.03 -1.28 -6.86
CA LEU A 100 16.96 -1.72 -5.80
C LEU A 100 18.01 -2.68 -6.34
N LEU A 101 17.63 -3.65 -7.20
CA LEU A 101 18.58 -4.54 -7.88
C LEU A 101 19.54 -3.76 -8.80
N ALA A 102 19.06 -2.70 -9.45
CA ALA A 102 19.90 -1.85 -10.30
C ALA A 102 20.97 -1.08 -9.51
N VAL A 103 20.69 -0.70 -8.26
CA VAL A 103 21.61 0.07 -7.40
C VAL A 103 22.45 -0.84 -6.50
N PHE A 104 21.82 -1.79 -5.80
CA PHE A 104 22.45 -2.63 -4.78
C PHE A 104 22.78 -4.05 -5.29
N GLY A 105 22.36 -4.41 -6.50
CA GLY A 105 22.65 -5.71 -7.09
C GLY A 105 24.14 -5.90 -7.37
N ARG A 106 24.52 -7.11 -7.76
CA ARG A 106 25.93 -7.52 -7.92
C ARG A 106 26.70 -6.62 -8.90
N SER A 107 26.06 -6.16 -9.97
CA SER A 107 26.60 -5.22 -10.97
C SER A 107 26.16 -3.77 -10.74
N GLY A 108 25.64 -3.45 -9.56
CA GLY A 108 25.18 -2.11 -9.20
C GLY A 108 26.30 -1.19 -8.70
N PRO A 109 26.09 0.13 -8.72
CA PRO A 109 27.09 1.13 -8.31
C PRO A 109 27.56 0.95 -6.86
N VAL A 110 26.70 0.46 -5.95
CA VAL A 110 27.07 0.21 -4.55
C VAL A 110 28.13 -0.90 -4.47
N ASN A 111 27.91 -2.01 -5.15
CA ASN A 111 28.89 -3.11 -5.16
C ASN A 111 30.16 -2.76 -5.95
N SER A 112 30.06 -1.94 -6.99
CA SER A 112 31.23 -1.41 -7.67
C SER A 112 32.09 -0.52 -6.75
N LEU A 113 31.46 0.31 -5.93
CA LEU A 113 32.15 1.13 -4.93
C LEU A 113 32.81 0.27 -3.83
N LEU A 114 32.08 -0.75 -3.33
CA LEU A 114 32.64 -1.69 -2.34
C LEU A 114 33.86 -2.45 -2.88
N ALA A 115 33.79 -2.90 -4.14
CA ALA A 115 34.93 -3.56 -4.80
C ALA A 115 36.12 -2.62 -4.95
N ALA A 116 35.90 -1.34 -5.30
CA ALA A 116 36.96 -0.32 -5.36
C ALA A 116 37.61 -0.04 -3.99
N LEU A 117 36.86 -0.25 -2.89
CA LEU A 117 37.35 -0.14 -1.52
C LEU A 117 37.92 -1.46 -0.96
N GLY A 118 37.99 -2.52 -1.76
CA GLY A 118 38.46 -3.84 -1.30
C GLY A 118 37.51 -4.57 -0.35
N LEU A 119 36.23 -4.15 -0.28
CA LEU A 119 35.22 -4.73 0.60
C LEU A 119 34.43 -5.83 -0.14
N PRO A 120 33.93 -6.85 0.59
CA PRO A 120 33.12 -7.91 -0.01
C PRO A 120 31.81 -7.38 -0.56
N PRO A 121 31.28 -7.97 -1.67
CA PRO A 121 30.03 -7.53 -2.26
C PRO A 121 28.83 -7.83 -1.35
N LEU A 122 27.89 -6.89 -1.28
CA LEU A 122 26.60 -7.08 -0.61
C LEU A 122 25.69 -7.93 -1.50
N SER A 123 25.13 -9.01 -0.91
CA SER A 123 24.05 -9.74 -1.57
C SER A 123 22.71 -9.08 -1.27
N VAL A 124 21.89 -8.86 -2.28
CA VAL A 124 20.54 -8.29 -2.16
C VAL A 124 19.48 -9.40 -1.95
N PHE A 125 19.89 -10.66 -1.86
CA PHE A 125 18.99 -11.79 -1.70
C PHE A 125 18.97 -12.27 -0.24
N GLY A 126 17.80 -12.73 0.21
CA GLY A 126 17.59 -13.19 1.57
C GLY A 126 16.96 -12.13 2.48
N LEU A 127 17.07 -12.35 3.79
CA LEU A 127 16.43 -11.51 4.81
C LEU A 127 16.77 -10.02 4.66
N HIS A 128 18.05 -9.70 4.49
CA HIS A 128 18.49 -8.31 4.40
C HIS A 128 17.99 -7.60 3.13
N GLY A 129 17.89 -8.31 2.00
CA GLY A 129 17.31 -7.74 0.78
C GLY A 129 15.81 -7.52 0.89
N VAL A 130 15.09 -8.45 1.50
CA VAL A 130 13.66 -8.30 1.78
C VAL A 130 13.43 -7.11 2.73
N VAL A 131 14.21 -6.98 3.80
CA VAL A 131 14.13 -5.84 4.73
C VAL A 131 14.48 -4.54 4.03
N LEU A 132 15.54 -4.51 3.19
CA LEU A 132 15.93 -3.34 2.41
C LEU A 132 14.79 -2.84 1.51
N ALA A 133 14.12 -3.76 0.79
CA ALA A 133 12.99 -3.41 -0.07
C ALA A 133 11.78 -2.91 0.73
N HIS A 134 11.49 -3.54 1.84
CA HIS A 134 10.42 -3.09 2.72
C HIS A 134 10.71 -1.72 3.34
N VAL A 135 11.94 -1.46 3.75
CA VAL A 135 12.35 -0.13 4.25
C VAL A 135 12.22 0.92 3.15
N PHE A 136 12.64 0.60 1.91
CA PHE A 136 12.48 1.51 0.77
C PHE A 136 11.01 1.92 0.56
N LEU A 137 10.08 0.96 0.63
CA LEU A 137 8.66 1.20 0.43
C LEU A 137 7.99 1.90 1.64
N ASN A 138 8.39 1.55 2.87
CA ASN A 138 7.66 1.94 4.08
C ASN A 138 8.29 3.10 4.86
N LEU A 139 9.59 3.37 4.74
CA LEU A 139 10.25 4.53 5.37
C LEU A 139 9.55 5.85 5.03
N PRO A 140 9.20 6.12 3.75
CA PRO A 140 8.47 7.35 3.40
C PRO A 140 7.10 7.44 4.04
N LEU A 141 6.37 6.31 4.13
CA LEU A 141 5.05 6.24 4.74
C LEU A 141 5.11 6.62 6.23
N VAL A 142 6.00 5.97 7.00
CA VAL A 142 6.18 6.26 8.43
C VAL A 142 6.66 7.71 8.63
N THR A 143 7.61 8.17 7.80
CA THR A 143 8.11 9.55 7.86
C THR A 143 6.98 10.55 7.71
N ARG A 144 6.08 10.36 6.73
CA ARG A 144 4.93 11.25 6.53
C ARG A 144 3.96 11.22 7.71
N MET A 145 3.65 10.03 8.26
CA MET A 145 2.80 9.92 9.44
C MET A 145 3.40 10.69 10.62
N LEU A 146 4.70 10.58 10.83
CA LEU A 146 5.40 11.30 11.89
C LEU A 146 5.45 12.81 11.64
N VAL A 147 5.70 13.25 10.40
CA VAL A 147 5.65 14.69 10.04
C VAL A 147 4.27 15.27 10.35
N HIS A 148 3.18 14.55 10.04
CA HIS A 148 1.83 14.97 10.40
C HIS A 148 1.62 15.02 11.92
N GLY A 149 2.13 14.02 12.66
CA GLY A 149 2.11 14.03 14.12
C GLY A 149 2.82 15.25 14.73
N TRP A 150 4.00 15.61 14.22
CA TRP A 150 4.70 16.83 14.64
C TRP A 150 3.92 18.10 14.29
N GLN A 151 3.31 18.17 13.12
CA GLN A 151 2.49 19.31 12.70
C GLN A 151 1.20 19.45 13.52
N ALA A 152 0.71 18.37 14.12
CA ALA A 152 -0.44 18.40 15.01
C ALA A 152 -0.13 18.98 16.40
N ILE A 153 1.16 19.13 16.79
CA ILE A 153 1.54 19.78 18.04
C ILE A 153 1.31 21.29 17.87
N PRO A 154 0.49 21.94 18.74
CA PRO A 154 0.25 23.38 18.66
C PRO A 154 1.54 24.20 18.75
N ALA A 155 1.69 25.19 17.86
CA ALA A 155 2.88 26.07 17.81
C ALA A 155 3.10 26.83 19.14
N GLU A 156 2.01 27.12 19.84
CA GLU A 156 2.00 27.79 21.15
C GLU A 156 2.80 26.99 22.19
N ARG A 157 2.78 25.66 22.15
CA ARG A 157 3.56 24.82 23.07
C ARG A 157 5.07 24.97 22.84
N PHE A 158 5.50 25.11 21.58
CA PHE A 158 6.91 25.36 21.27
C PHE A 158 7.32 26.77 21.69
N ARG A 159 6.47 27.80 21.49
CA ARG A 159 6.72 29.16 21.94
C ARG A 159 6.81 29.25 23.47
N LEU A 160 5.90 28.59 24.18
CA LEU A 160 5.92 28.51 25.64
C LEU A 160 7.18 27.82 26.13
N ALA A 161 7.58 26.69 25.52
CA ALA A 161 8.83 26.03 25.88
C ALA A 161 10.06 26.90 25.67
N GLN A 162 10.08 27.72 24.61
CA GLN A 162 11.14 28.71 24.38
C GLN A 162 11.11 29.82 25.42
N ALA A 163 9.94 30.38 25.75
CA ALA A 163 9.80 31.41 26.78
C ALA A 163 10.25 30.94 28.18
N LEU A 164 10.07 29.63 28.46
CA LEU A 164 10.55 28.98 29.68
C LEU A 164 12.02 28.58 29.61
N GLY A 165 12.76 28.95 28.56
CA GLY A 165 14.19 28.62 28.43
C GLY A 165 14.45 27.10 28.24
N MET A 166 13.45 26.30 27.86
CA MET A 166 13.62 24.87 27.70
C MET A 166 14.56 24.55 26.54
N GLY A 167 15.67 23.90 26.86
CA GLY A 167 16.61 23.40 25.86
C GLY A 167 16.04 22.25 25.01
N PRO A 168 16.77 21.79 23.99
CA PRO A 168 16.29 20.76 23.04
C PRO A 168 15.95 19.39 23.68
N GLY A 169 16.61 19.03 24.79
CA GLY A 169 16.33 17.77 25.51
C GLY A 169 14.97 17.77 26.19
N PRO A 170 14.69 18.74 27.09
CA PRO A 170 13.36 18.93 27.69
C PRO A 170 12.26 19.09 26.64
N GLN A 171 12.46 19.85 25.55
CA GLN A 171 11.48 19.96 24.47
C GLN A 171 11.18 18.59 23.83
N PHE A 172 12.20 17.78 23.57
CA PHE A 172 12.01 16.42 23.07
C PHE A 172 11.18 15.58 24.04
N ARG A 173 11.56 15.59 25.32
CA ARG A 173 10.92 14.75 26.34
C ARG A 173 9.45 15.12 26.59
N HIS A 174 9.10 16.40 26.58
CA HIS A 174 7.78 16.88 26.99
C HIS A 174 6.83 17.18 25.81
N LEU A 175 7.35 17.48 24.61
CA LEU A 175 6.52 17.81 23.46
C LEU A 175 6.57 16.71 22.38
N GLU A 176 7.79 16.29 21.98
CA GLU A 176 7.95 15.39 20.85
C GLU A 176 7.73 13.92 21.23
N LEU A 177 8.27 13.46 22.36
CA LEU A 177 8.16 12.06 22.81
C LEU A 177 6.72 11.62 23.10
N PRO A 178 5.84 12.41 23.72
CA PRO A 178 4.43 12.04 23.88
C PRO A 178 3.72 11.86 22.54
N MET A 179 3.98 12.71 21.54
CA MET A 179 3.47 12.57 20.18
C MET A 179 3.99 11.28 19.52
N LEU A 180 5.32 11.03 19.62
CA LEU A 180 5.92 9.80 19.09
C LEU A 180 5.31 8.55 19.72
N ARG A 181 5.09 8.54 21.04
CA ARG A 181 4.43 7.42 21.74
C ARG A 181 2.98 7.21 21.30
N ALA A 182 2.30 8.27 20.86
CA ALA A 182 0.95 8.19 20.34
C ALA A 182 0.89 7.68 18.89
N THR A 183 1.83 8.10 18.03
CA THR A 183 1.75 7.87 16.58
C THR A 183 2.59 6.67 16.13
N LEU A 184 3.80 6.46 16.69
CA LEU A 184 4.76 5.48 16.21
C LEU A 184 4.27 4.02 16.33
N PRO A 185 3.60 3.58 17.41
CA PRO A 185 3.12 2.20 17.51
C PRO A 185 2.09 1.86 16.43
N GLY A 186 1.16 2.78 16.13
CA GLY A 186 0.18 2.62 15.07
C GLY A 186 0.83 2.56 13.67
N ALA A 187 1.83 3.43 13.42
CA ALA A 187 2.59 3.43 12.17
C ALA A 187 3.40 2.14 12.00
N ALA A 188 4.08 1.68 13.05
CA ALA A 188 4.85 0.43 13.03
C ALA A 188 3.95 -0.80 12.83
N ALA A 189 2.78 -0.85 13.49
CA ALA A 189 1.82 -1.92 13.30
C ALA A 189 1.25 -1.97 11.87
N LEU A 190 1.00 -0.80 11.26
CA LEU A 190 0.59 -0.72 9.86
C LEU A 190 1.67 -1.27 8.92
N VAL A 191 2.93 -0.85 9.10
CA VAL A 191 4.05 -1.34 8.30
C VAL A 191 4.26 -2.83 8.51
N PHE A 192 4.16 -3.31 9.74
CA PHE A 192 4.24 -4.74 10.05
C PHE A 192 3.20 -5.54 9.26
N LEU A 193 1.94 -5.08 9.24
CA LEU A 193 0.86 -5.71 8.48
C LEU A 193 1.13 -5.71 6.97
N LEU A 194 1.61 -4.58 6.41
CA LEU A 194 1.98 -4.48 5.00
C LEU A 194 3.12 -5.45 4.63
N CYS A 195 4.09 -5.63 5.53
CA CYS A 195 5.20 -6.56 5.31
C CYS A 195 4.78 -8.03 5.46
N LEU A 196 3.79 -8.34 6.32
CA LEU A 196 3.24 -9.70 6.43
C LEU A 196 2.59 -10.20 5.13
N THR A 197 1.93 -9.30 4.40
CA THR A 197 1.20 -9.62 3.17
C THR A 197 2.03 -9.38 1.90
N SER A 198 3.34 -9.20 2.05
CA SER A 198 4.23 -8.88 0.93
C SER A 198 4.67 -10.14 0.18
N PHE A 199 4.02 -10.41 -0.94
CA PHE A 199 4.35 -11.50 -1.86
C PHE A 199 5.48 -11.13 -2.83
N ALA A 200 5.33 -10.00 -3.55
CA ALA A 200 6.22 -9.64 -4.65
C ALA A 200 7.68 -9.45 -4.23
N VAL A 201 7.94 -8.88 -3.05
CA VAL A 201 9.30 -8.72 -2.50
C VAL A 201 9.91 -10.07 -2.19
N ALA A 202 9.16 -10.97 -1.52
CA ALA A 202 9.64 -12.30 -1.16
C ALA A 202 9.91 -13.16 -2.41
N LEU A 203 9.05 -13.07 -3.43
CA LEU A 203 9.20 -13.79 -4.69
C LEU A 203 10.49 -13.39 -5.42
N THR A 204 10.87 -12.11 -5.36
CA THR A 204 12.00 -11.59 -6.14
C THR A 204 13.31 -11.56 -5.36
N LEU A 205 13.28 -11.22 -4.08
CA LEU A 205 14.47 -11.03 -3.24
C LEU A 205 14.65 -12.11 -2.15
N GLY A 206 13.69 -13.00 -1.96
CA GLY A 206 13.78 -14.06 -0.95
C GLY A 206 15.01 -14.96 -1.12
N GLY A 207 15.38 -15.28 -2.35
CA GLY A 207 16.65 -15.98 -2.62
C GLY A 207 16.68 -17.46 -2.25
N GLY A 208 15.53 -18.12 -2.11
CA GLY A 208 15.43 -19.56 -1.92
C GLY A 208 14.69 -20.03 -0.66
N PRO A 209 14.73 -21.33 -0.33
CA PRO A 209 13.89 -21.96 0.70
C PRO A 209 14.09 -21.38 2.11
N LYS A 210 15.30 -20.88 2.42
CA LYS A 210 15.62 -20.31 3.74
C LYS A 210 14.99 -18.93 4.00
N ALA A 211 14.53 -18.26 2.95
CA ALA A 211 13.93 -16.92 3.03
C ALA A 211 12.55 -16.87 2.34
N SER A 212 11.76 -17.92 2.52
CA SER A 212 10.39 -18.04 2.04
C SER A 212 9.40 -17.46 3.05
N THR A 213 8.40 -16.72 2.56
CA THR A 213 7.26 -16.24 3.36
C THR A 213 6.08 -17.19 3.22
N VAL A 214 5.11 -17.09 4.14
CA VAL A 214 3.85 -17.87 4.04
C VAL A 214 3.13 -17.57 2.71
N GLU A 215 3.09 -16.31 2.29
CA GLU A 215 2.53 -15.91 0.98
C GLU A 215 3.22 -16.64 -0.18
N LEU A 216 4.55 -16.71 -0.16
CA LEU A 216 5.32 -17.43 -1.19
C LEU A 216 5.09 -18.94 -1.11
N ALA A 217 4.98 -19.50 0.10
CA ALA A 217 4.70 -20.93 0.30
C ALA A 217 3.29 -21.32 -0.21
N ILE A 218 2.27 -20.45 -0.02
CA ILE A 218 0.93 -20.62 -0.61
C ILE A 218 1.02 -20.69 -2.14
N TYR A 219 1.74 -19.73 -2.73
CA TYR A 219 1.93 -19.69 -4.18
C TYR A 219 2.63 -20.94 -4.72
N GLN A 220 3.71 -21.37 -4.05
CA GLN A 220 4.45 -22.58 -4.42
C GLN A 220 3.57 -23.84 -4.33
N ALA A 221 2.84 -23.99 -3.22
CA ALA A 221 1.95 -25.13 -3.02
C ALA A 221 0.86 -25.24 -4.10
N LEU A 222 0.33 -24.11 -4.61
CA LEU A 222 -0.69 -24.12 -5.68
C LEU A 222 -0.11 -24.27 -7.08
N ARG A 223 1.00 -23.59 -7.39
CA ARG A 223 1.48 -23.44 -8.77
C ARG A 223 2.54 -24.46 -9.16
N PHE A 224 3.30 -24.98 -8.22
CA PHE A 224 4.41 -25.91 -8.49
C PHE A 224 4.18 -27.29 -7.86
N ASP A 225 3.74 -27.33 -6.61
CA ASP A 225 3.57 -28.61 -5.91
C ASP A 225 2.21 -29.26 -6.18
N PHE A 226 1.23 -28.49 -6.70
CA PHE A 226 -0.15 -28.93 -6.92
C PHE A 226 -0.81 -29.55 -5.67
N LEU A 227 -0.54 -28.94 -4.49
CA LEU A 227 -1.05 -29.34 -3.19
C LEU A 227 -2.10 -28.34 -2.65
N PRO A 228 -3.34 -28.34 -3.17
CA PRO A 228 -4.35 -27.36 -2.80
C PRO A 228 -4.72 -27.40 -1.31
N GLY A 229 -4.75 -28.58 -0.68
CA GLY A 229 -5.00 -28.72 0.77
C GLY A 229 -3.93 -28.04 1.63
N LYS A 230 -2.65 -28.19 1.25
CA LYS A 230 -1.53 -27.48 1.92
C LYS A 230 -1.64 -25.98 1.75
N ALA A 231 -1.89 -25.51 0.54
CA ALA A 231 -2.08 -24.09 0.26
C ALA A 231 -3.25 -23.50 1.06
N ALA A 232 -4.34 -24.26 1.19
CA ALA A 232 -5.49 -23.88 2.00
C ALA A 232 -5.15 -23.73 3.48
N THR A 233 -4.40 -24.68 4.07
CA THR A 233 -3.94 -24.61 5.47
C THR A 233 -3.03 -23.38 5.71
N LEU A 234 -2.08 -23.12 4.81
CA LEU A 234 -1.20 -21.97 4.88
C LEU A 234 -1.98 -20.65 4.73
N ALA A 235 -2.97 -20.59 3.84
CA ALA A 235 -3.80 -19.41 3.65
C ALA A 235 -4.68 -19.12 4.89
N ALA A 236 -5.24 -20.15 5.52
CA ALA A 236 -5.98 -20.02 6.78
C ALA A 236 -5.06 -19.50 7.91
N LEU A 237 -3.83 -20.02 8.02
CA LEU A 237 -2.84 -19.56 8.97
C LEU A 237 -2.45 -18.09 8.72
N GLN A 238 -2.21 -17.72 7.47
CA GLN A 238 -1.91 -16.34 7.07
C GLN A 238 -3.07 -15.39 7.41
N PHE A 239 -4.30 -15.80 7.13
CA PHE A 239 -5.48 -15.02 7.51
C PHE A 239 -5.57 -14.80 9.01
N ALA A 240 -5.41 -15.86 9.81
CA ALA A 240 -5.46 -15.77 11.27
C ALA A 240 -4.38 -14.81 11.81
N LEU A 241 -3.16 -14.88 11.26
CA LEU A 241 -2.06 -13.99 11.61
C LEU A 241 -2.39 -12.53 11.25
N CYS A 242 -2.84 -12.26 10.04
CA CYS A 242 -3.22 -10.90 9.61
C CYS A 242 -4.40 -10.35 10.42
N ALA A 243 -5.40 -11.17 10.72
CA ALA A 243 -6.54 -10.78 11.55
C ALA A 243 -6.11 -10.41 12.98
N ALA A 244 -5.26 -11.23 13.62
CA ALA A 244 -4.71 -10.95 14.94
C ALA A 244 -3.94 -9.63 14.96
N VAL A 245 -3.05 -9.41 13.99
CA VAL A 245 -2.27 -8.17 13.88
C VAL A 245 -3.17 -6.97 13.61
N THR A 246 -4.18 -7.11 12.75
CA THR A 246 -5.15 -6.04 12.47
C THR A 246 -5.91 -5.64 13.73
N LEU A 247 -6.35 -6.60 14.54
CA LEU A 247 -7.03 -6.33 15.82
C LEU A 247 -6.11 -5.59 16.80
N VAL A 248 -4.85 -5.98 16.89
CA VAL A 248 -3.84 -5.29 17.72
C VAL A 248 -3.60 -3.87 17.17
N ALA A 249 -3.41 -3.73 15.86
CA ALA A 249 -3.21 -2.43 15.21
C ALA A 249 -4.39 -1.48 15.45
N MET A 250 -5.62 -1.97 15.39
CA MET A 250 -6.82 -1.17 15.68
C MET A 250 -6.88 -0.68 17.13
N ARG A 251 -6.37 -1.47 18.10
CA ARG A 251 -6.27 -1.06 19.50
C ARG A 251 -5.17 -0.04 19.77
N LEU A 252 -4.07 -0.12 18.98
CA LEU A 252 -2.92 0.80 19.09
C LEU A 252 -3.15 2.11 18.33
N ALA A 253 -3.89 2.05 17.22
CA ALA A 253 -4.20 3.23 16.41
C ALA A 253 -5.22 4.10 17.16
N ARG A 254 -4.76 5.20 17.74
CA ARG A 254 -5.65 6.30 18.12
C ARG A 254 -6.17 6.93 16.82
N ALA A 255 -7.47 7.25 16.82
CA ALA A 255 -8.17 7.79 15.65
C ALA A 255 -7.66 9.21 15.31
N GLU A 256 -6.52 9.30 14.67
CA GLU A 256 -6.07 10.52 14.01
C GLU A 256 -6.32 10.35 12.51
N GLY A 257 -7.19 11.24 11.97
CA GLY A 257 -7.62 11.17 10.58
C GLY A 257 -6.44 11.24 9.60
N PHE A 258 -6.35 10.26 8.74
CA PHE A 258 -5.53 10.31 7.54
C PHE A 258 -5.99 11.52 6.71
N GLY A 259 -5.25 12.64 6.75
CA GLY A 259 -5.44 13.73 5.80
C GLY A 259 -5.87 15.09 6.33
N ALA A 260 -6.17 15.27 7.60
CA ALA A 260 -6.47 16.60 8.13
C ALA A 260 -5.17 17.30 8.60
N GLY A 261 -4.65 18.23 7.81
CA GLY A 261 -3.60 19.10 8.33
C GLY A 261 -2.48 19.54 7.39
N LEU A 262 -2.69 19.60 6.08
CA LEU A 262 -1.69 20.12 5.13
C LEU A 262 -1.55 21.68 5.13
N GLY A 263 -2.24 22.39 6.04
CA GLY A 263 -2.36 23.85 5.97
C GLY A 263 -1.59 24.68 7.02
N ARG A 264 -1.05 24.07 8.08
CA ARG A 264 -0.31 24.82 9.10
C ARG A 264 1.15 24.36 9.19
N GLU A 265 2.05 25.18 8.69
CA GLU A 265 3.48 25.00 8.94
C GLU A 265 3.80 25.41 10.39
N VAL A 266 4.03 24.41 11.24
CA VAL A 266 4.55 24.64 12.59
C VAL A 266 6.06 24.91 12.48
N GLU A 267 6.50 26.12 12.86
CA GLU A 267 7.91 26.43 12.96
C GLU A 267 8.48 25.80 14.24
N MET A 268 9.28 24.76 14.05
CA MET A 268 10.06 24.20 15.15
C MET A 268 11.42 24.90 15.27
N PRO A 269 11.93 25.07 16.50
CA PRO A 269 13.28 25.59 16.69
C PRO A 269 14.30 24.71 15.99
N ALA A 270 15.09 25.28 15.10
CA ALA A 270 16.14 24.59 14.36
C ALA A 270 17.50 24.82 15.07
N PRO A 271 17.98 23.85 15.89
CA PRO A 271 19.26 23.99 16.55
C PRO A 271 20.41 24.11 15.55
N GLY A 272 21.36 24.95 15.83
CA GLY A 272 22.59 25.15 15.04
C GLY A 272 23.67 24.09 15.36
N GLY A 273 24.89 24.38 14.88
CA GLY A 273 26.09 23.56 15.15
C GLY A 273 26.00 22.14 14.48
N TRP A 274 26.63 21.15 15.13
CA TRP A 274 26.75 19.79 14.60
C TRP A 274 25.39 19.10 14.31
N ARG A 275 24.34 19.50 15.02
CA ARG A 275 22.97 18.97 14.79
C ARG A 275 22.43 19.33 13.41
N ARG A 276 22.86 20.48 12.84
CA ARG A 276 22.53 20.84 11.45
C ARG A 276 23.14 19.83 10.46
N GLY A 277 24.38 19.40 10.71
CA GLY A 277 25.05 18.39 9.91
C GLY A 277 24.34 17.03 9.96
N VAL A 278 23.92 16.59 11.15
CA VAL A 278 23.17 15.34 11.31
C VAL A 278 21.82 15.39 10.60
N ASP A 279 21.05 16.49 10.74
CA ASP A 279 19.78 16.66 10.02
C ASP A 279 20.01 16.66 8.50
N ALA A 280 21.04 17.34 8.00
CA ALA A 280 21.39 17.37 6.58
C ALA A 280 21.79 15.99 6.07
N LEU A 281 22.60 15.25 6.83
CA LEU A 281 22.99 13.88 6.48
C LEU A 281 21.79 12.94 6.41
N ALA A 282 20.88 13.00 7.40
CA ALA A 282 19.66 12.19 7.41
C ALA A 282 18.78 12.48 6.17
N ILE A 283 18.61 13.75 5.81
CA ILE A 283 17.85 14.16 4.62
C ILE A 283 18.54 13.68 3.34
N LEU A 284 19.85 13.89 3.20
CA LEU A 284 20.61 13.51 2.01
C LEU A 284 20.65 12.00 1.80
N LEU A 285 20.94 11.22 2.85
CA LEU A 285 20.94 9.75 2.76
C LEU A 285 19.57 9.21 2.40
N SER A 286 18.50 9.75 2.99
CA SER A 286 17.14 9.32 2.68
C SER A 286 16.73 9.72 1.27
N ALA A 287 17.09 10.93 0.81
CA ALA A 287 16.83 11.38 -0.54
C ALA A 287 17.58 10.50 -1.56
N ALA A 288 18.87 10.21 -1.32
CA ALA A 288 19.67 9.32 -2.16
C ALA A 288 19.08 7.91 -2.19
N PHE A 289 18.70 7.36 -1.03
CA PHE A 289 18.10 6.04 -0.92
C PHE A 289 16.79 5.91 -1.70
N LEU A 290 15.97 6.97 -1.71
CA LEU A 290 14.70 6.97 -2.45
C LEU A 290 14.90 7.26 -3.95
N LEU A 291 15.76 8.20 -4.30
CA LEU A 291 15.89 8.66 -5.68
C LEU A 291 16.77 7.73 -6.53
N ALA A 292 17.85 7.17 -5.97
CA ALA A 292 18.78 6.37 -6.75
C ALA A 292 18.11 5.15 -7.42
N PRO A 293 17.28 4.33 -6.74
CA PRO A 293 16.57 3.23 -7.40
C PRO A 293 15.59 3.70 -8.49
N LEU A 294 14.87 4.81 -8.25
CA LEU A 294 13.93 5.36 -9.23
C LEU A 294 14.64 5.86 -10.47
N LEU A 295 15.73 6.61 -10.29
CA LEU A 295 16.56 7.10 -11.39
C LEU A 295 17.22 5.95 -12.15
N ALA A 296 17.63 4.89 -11.46
CA ALA A 296 18.21 3.71 -12.10
C ALA A 296 17.21 2.98 -13.01
N VAL A 297 15.94 2.89 -12.62
CA VAL A 297 14.87 2.35 -13.49
C VAL A 297 14.68 3.22 -14.71
N VAL A 298 14.63 4.55 -14.54
CA VAL A 298 14.50 5.47 -15.68
C VAL A 298 15.70 5.35 -16.62
N TRP A 299 16.92 5.39 -16.08
CA TRP A 299 18.15 5.32 -16.86
C TRP A 299 18.28 4.03 -17.67
N ARG A 300 17.98 2.88 -17.04
CA ARG A 300 18.08 1.57 -17.69
C ARG A 300 16.89 1.27 -18.60
N GLY A 301 15.69 1.78 -18.28
CA GLY A 301 14.47 1.50 -19.02
C GLY A 301 14.23 2.40 -20.23
N ALA A 302 14.69 3.66 -20.19
CA ALA A 302 14.41 4.63 -21.22
C ALA A 302 14.88 4.21 -22.64
N PRO A 303 16.11 3.64 -22.83
CA PRO A 303 16.54 3.23 -24.15
C PRO A 303 15.67 2.12 -24.78
N GLY A 304 15.12 1.22 -23.96
CA GLY A 304 14.33 0.09 -24.42
C GLY A 304 12.84 0.39 -24.68
N LEU A 305 12.34 1.59 -24.33
CA LEU A 305 10.91 1.91 -24.45
C LEU A 305 10.39 1.85 -25.89
N LEU A 306 11.18 2.28 -26.85
CA LEU A 306 10.81 2.27 -28.27
C LEU A 306 10.92 0.90 -28.93
N ALA A 307 11.65 -0.03 -28.30
CA ALA A 307 11.88 -1.39 -28.79
C ALA A 307 11.02 -2.45 -28.09
N LEU A 308 9.98 -2.03 -27.36
CA LEU A 308 9.10 -2.95 -26.63
C LEU A 308 8.30 -3.84 -27.59
N PRO A 309 8.29 -5.17 -27.38
CA PRO A 309 7.52 -6.09 -28.21
C PRO A 309 6.00 -5.93 -27.99
N ALA A 310 5.21 -6.34 -28.99
CA ALA A 310 3.75 -6.27 -28.93
C ALA A 310 3.14 -6.97 -27.68
N SER A 311 3.81 -8.00 -27.15
CA SER A 311 3.38 -8.66 -25.91
C SER A 311 3.31 -7.73 -24.71
N VAL A 312 4.19 -6.72 -24.63
CA VAL A 312 4.18 -5.69 -23.59
C VAL A 312 2.96 -4.77 -23.73
N ALA A 313 2.61 -4.38 -24.97
CA ALA A 313 1.43 -3.56 -25.22
C ALA A 313 0.13 -4.29 -24.79
N TRP A 314 0.00 -5.57 -25.10
CA TRP A 314 -1.13 -6.37 -24.64
C TRP A 314 -1.18 -6.55 -23.13
N ALA A 315 -0.04 -6.76 -22.49
CA ALA A 315 0.04 -6.83 -21.03
C ALA A 315 -0.32 -5.49 -20.38
N ALA A 316 0.11 -4.37 -20.96
CA ALA A 316 -0.23 -3.02 -20.52
C ALA A 316 -1.73 -2.75 -20.64
N ALA A 317 -2.34 -3.10 -21.79
CA ALA A 317 -3.79 -2.95 -22.00
C ALA A 317 -4.62 -3.75 -20.97
N ARG A 318 -4.23 -5.00 -20.69
CA ARG A 318 -4.90 -5.82 -19.65
C ARG A 318 -4.74 -5.21 -18.27
N SER A 319 -3.55 -4.73 -17.91
CA SER A 319 -3.32 -4.05 -16.64
C SER A 319 -4.17 -2.80 -16.50
N LEU A 320 -4.29 -1.98 -17.57
CA LEU A 320 -5.12 -0.78 -17.58
C LEU A 320 -6.60 -1.13 -17.38
N ILE A 321 -7.11 -2.14 -18.10
CA ILE A 321 -8.50 -2.58 -17.97
C ILE A 321 -8.78 -3.05 -16.52
N VAL A 322 -7.93 -3.92 -15.97
CA VAL A 322 -8.07 -4.40 -14.60
C VAL A 322 -8.02 -3.24 -13.61
N ALA A 323 -7.06 -2.32 -13.75
CA ALA A 323 -6.90 -1.20 -12.84
C ALA A 323 -8.09 -0.24 -12.86
N VAL A 324 -8.58 0.14 -14.04
CA VAL A 324 -9.72 1.05 -14.18
C VAL A 324 -10.99 0.42 -13.63
N LEU A 325 -11.26 -0.84 -13.97
CA LEU A 325 -12.44 -1.54 -13.50
C LEU A 325 -12.39 -1.80 -11.98
N SER A 326 -11.22 -2.23 -11.44
CA SER A 326 -11.04 -2.39 -10.00
C SER A 326 -11.27 -1.09 -9.24
N ALA A 327 -10.67 0.01 -9.73
CA ALA A 327 -10.82 1.32 -9.11
C ALA A 327 -12.26 1.84 -9.16
N GLY A 328 -12.95 1.64 -10.29
CA GLY A 328 -14.37 1.98 -10.45
C GLY A 328 -15.27 1.20 -9.49
N LEU A 329 -15.06 -0.11 -9.37
CA LEU A 329 -15.79 -0.97 -8.42
C LEU A 329 -15.51 -0.55 -6.97
N ALA A 330 -14.25 -0.32 -6.61
CA ALA A 330 -13.87 0.12 -5.27
C ALA A 330 -14.49 1.48 -4.92
N ALA A 331 -14.46 2.44 -5.85
CA ALA A 331 -15.05 3.78 -5.67
C ALA A 331 -16.56 3.71 -5.47
N THR A 332 -17.25 2.92 -6.29
CA THR A 332 -18.70 2.72 -6.18
C THR A 332 -19.05 2.04 -4.84
N ALA A 333 -18.32 0.99 -4.48
CA ALA A 333 -18.51 0.29 -3.22
C ALA A 333 -18.27 1.20 -2.01
N ALA A 334 -17.20 2.00 -2.03
CA ALA A 334 -16.88 2.95 -0.98
C ALA A 334 -17.97 4.01 -0.82
N LEU A 335 -18.46 4.61 -1.93
CA LEU A 335 -19.55 5.59 -1.90
C LEU A 335 -20.82 5.00 -1.28
N VAL A 336 -21.21 3.79 -1.68
CA VAL A 336 -22.40 3.11 -1.17
C VAL A 336 -22.28 2.85 0.33
N LEU A 337 -21.14 2.33 0.79
CA LEU A 337 -20.93 2.03 2.21
C LEU A 337 -20.76 3.29 3.06
N VAL A 338 -20.11 4.34 2.54
CA VAL A 338 -20.02 5.64 3.22
C VAL A 338 -21.40 6.25 3.41
N GLN A 339 -22.27 6.22 2.40
CA GLN A 339 -23.64 6.72 2.53
C GLN A 339 -24.45 5.90 3.56
N ALA A 340 -24.28 4.58 3.59
CA ALA A 340 -24.89 3.72 4.59
C ALA A 340 -24.38 4.04 6.00
N ARG A 341 -23.09 4.32 6.17
CA ARG A 341 -22.49 4.71 7.45
C ARG A 341 -22.96 6.07 7.95
N VAL A 342 -23.05 7.05 7.06
CA VAL A 342 -23.59 8.38 7.33
C VAL A 342 -25.08 8.31 7.71
N ALA A 343 -25.82 7.35 7.13
CA ALA A 343 -27.21 7.04 7.51
C ALA A 343 -27.34 6.25 8.85
N GLY A 344 -26.27 6.14 9.63
CA GLY A 344 -26.26 5.51 10.97
C GLY A 344 -25.98 4.00 10.97
N ARG A 345 -25.73 3.35 9.83
CA ARG A 345 -25.50 1.90 9.75
C ARG A 345 -24.05 1.55 10.07
N ARG A 346 -23.76 1.21 11.34
CA ARG A 346 -22.38 0.89 11.81
C ARG A 346 -21.76 -0.32 11.12
N TRP A 347 -22.55 -1.32 10.73
CA TRP A 347 -22.04 -2.49 10.00
C TRP A 347 -21.35 -2.15 8.67
N ALA A 348 -21.71 -1.03 8.03
CA ALA A 348 -21.09 -0.60 6.77
C ALA A 348 -19.59 -0.29 6.93
N GLU A 349 -19.19 0.25 8.07
CA GLU A 349 -17.79 0.48 8.40
C GLU A 349 -17.04 -0.82 8.65
N LEU A 350 -17.66 -1.77 9.39
CA LEU A 350 -17.07 -3.08 9.61
C LEU A 350 -16.84 -3.82 8.28
N ALA A 351 -17.86 -3.84 7.41
CA ALA A 351 -17.75 -4.46 6.09
C ALA A 351 -16.65 -3.81 5.22
N ALA A 352 -16.55 -2.47 5.24
CA ALA A 352 -15.54 -1.75 4.46
C ALA A 352 -14.11 -1.97 4.99
N MET A 353 -13.93 -2.23 6.30
CA MET A 353 -12.63 -2.44 6.92
C MET A 353 -12.18 -3.91 6.94
N LEU A 354 -13.10 -4.84 6.76
CA LEU A 354 -12.83 -6.28 6.81
C LEU A 354 -11.69 -6.74 5.86
N PRO A 355 -11.58 -6.22 4.62
CA PRO A 355 -10.50 -6.62 3.72
C PRO A 355 -9.08 -6.33 4.24
N LEU A 356 -8.89 -5.47 5.23
CA LEU A 356 -7.59 -5.26 5.87
C LEU A 356 -7.06 -6.50 6.60
N ALA A 357 -7.96 -7.40 7.01
CA ALA A 357 -7.59 -8.64 7.68
C ALA A 357 -7.20 -9.76 6.71
N ALA A 358 -7.42 -9.59 5.40
CA ALA A 358 -7.13 -10.59 4.39
C ALA A 358 -6.05 -10.10 3.42
N SER A 359 -5.16 -11.01 3.02
CA SER A 359 -4.23 -10.73 1.92
C SER A 359 -4.85 -11.07 0.57
N GLY A 360 -4.31 -10.49 -0.50
CA GLY A 360 -4.73 -10.81 -1.86
C GLY A 360 -4.55 -12.28 -2.21
N LEU A 361 -3.47 -12.90 -1.73
CA LEU A 361 -3.22 -14.33 -1.97
C LEU A 361 -4.19 -15.22 -1.20
N VAL A 362 -4.54 -14.90 0.04
CA VAL A 362 -5.54 -15.66 0.82
C VAL A 362 -6.88 -15.63 0.10
N MET A 363 -7.34 -14.45 -0.32
CA MET A 363 -8.60 -14.31 -1.08
C MET A 363 -8.52 -15.02 -2.42
N GLY A 364 -7.40 -14.85 -3.13
CA GLY A 364 -7.13 -15.55 -4.38
C GLY A 364 -7.14 -17.07 -4.22
N THR A 365 -6.50 -17.59 -3.18
CA THR A 365 -6.48 -19.04 -2.89
C THR A 365 -7.88 -19.60 -2.64
N GLY A 366 -8.69 -18.93 -1.81
CA GLY A 366 -10.06 -19.35 -1.57
C GLY A 366 -10.90 -19.38 -2.86
N LEU A 367 -10.81 -18.32 -3.68
CA LEU A 367 -11.49 -18.26 -4.97
C LEU A 367 -10.95 -19.29 -5.98
N PHE A 368 -9.65 -19.56 -5.96
CA PHE A 368 -9.03 -20.60 -6.78
C PHE A 368 -9.59 -21.98 -6.46
N LEU A 369 -9.65 -22.33 -5.17
CA LEU A 369 -10.15 -23.63 -4.70
C LEU A 369 -11.63 -23.86 -5.05
N VAL A 370 -12.45 -22.81 -5.00
CA VAL A 370 -13.87 -22.87 -5.40
C VAL A 370 -14.02 -23.00 -6.92
N ALA A 371 -13.20 -22.30 -7.69
CA ALA A 371 -13.32 -22.22 -9.14
C ALA A 371 -12.72 -23.43 -9.87
N GLN A 372 -11.61 -23.98 -9.34
CA GLN A 372 -10.84 -25.05 -9.99
C GLN A 372 -11.68 -26.28 -10.42
N PRO A 373 -12.64 -26.79 -9.62
CA PRO A 373 -13.41 -27.96 -10.01
C PRO A 373 -14.45 -27.69 -11.12
N VAL A 374 -14.77 -26.42 -11.38
CA VAL A 374 -15.90 -26.03 -12.27
C VAL A 374 -15.41 -25.40 -13.57
N ILE A 375 -14.35 -24.56 -13.50
CA ILE A 375 -13.90 -23.74 -14.63
C ILE A 375 -12.38 -23.76 -14.69
N ALA A 376 -11.82 -23.72 -15.91
CA ALA A 376 -10.39 -23.50 -16.10
C ALA A 376 -10.00 -22.14 -15.48
N VAL A 377 -9.24 -22.17 -14.37
CA VAL A 377 -8.91 -21.01 -13.54
C VAL A 377 -8.23 -19.87 -14.30
N GLU A 378 -7.53 -20.21 -15.38
CA GLU A 378 -6.88 -19.23 -16.26
C GLU A 378 -7.85 -18.23 -16.91
N ARG A 379 -9.09 -18.66 -17.18
CA ARG A 379 -10.16 -17.80 -17.74
C ARG A 379 -10.62 -16.75 -16.72
N LEU A 380 -10.45 -17.03 -15.45
CA LEU A 380 -10.85 -16.16 -14.34
C LEU A 380 -9.73 -15.23 -13.89
N ALA A 381 -8.52 -15.30 -14.47
CA ALA A 381 -7.36 -14.54 -14.04
C ALA A 381 -7.65 -13.03 -13.91
N LEU A 382 -8.16 -12.39 -14.97
CA LEU A 382 -8.45 -10.96 -14.95
C LEU A 382 -9.68 -10.60 -14.10
N PRO A 383 -10.84 -11.30 -14.19
CA PRO A 383 -12.01 -11.01 -13.37
C PRO A 383 -11.74 -11.17 -11.86
N VAL A 384 -11.03 -12.23 -11.44
CA VAL A 384 -10.70 -12.43 -10.02
C VAL A 384 -9.72 -11.38 -9.54
N THR A 385 -8.68 -11.07 -10.32
CA THR A 385 -7.74 -9.99 -9.98
C THR A 385 -8.47 -8.67 -9.83
N MET A 386 -9.40 -8.35 -10.73
CA MET A 386 -10.22 -7.15 -10.66
C MET A 386 -11.04 -7.08 -9.37
N LEU A 387 -11.73 -8.16 -8.99
CA LEU A 387 -12.57 -8.23 -7.80
C LEU A 387 -11.75 -8.14 -6.51
N VAL A 388 -10.65 -8.87 -6.42
CA VAL A 388 -9.79 -8.87 -5.25
C VAL A 388 -9.14 -7.50 -5.07
N ASN A 389 -8.60 -6.91 -6.14
CA ASN A 389 -7.99 -5.58 -6.08
C ASN A 389 -9.01 -4.50 -5.70
N ALA A 390 -10.23 -4.56 -6.21
CA ALA A 390 -11.31 -3.66 -5.81
C ALA A 390 -11.61 -3.79 -4.30
N THR A 391 -11.66 -5.02 -3.81
CA THR A 391 -11.94 -5.32 -2.40
C THR A 391 -10.80 -4.83 -1.50
N LEU A 392 -9.54 -5.05 -1.88
CA LEU A 392 -8.37 -4.58 -1.11
C LEU A 392 -8.19 -3.06 -1.13
N ALA A 393 -8.62 -2.37 -2.19
CA ALA A 393 -8.59 -0.91 -2.26
C ALA A 393 -9.71 -0.23 -1.47
N LEU A 394 -10.81 -0.93 -1.21
CA LEU A 394 -12.00 -0.40 -0.55
C LEU A 394 -11.75 0.28 0.80
N PRO A 395 -10.96 -0.30 1.76
CA PRO A 395 -10.70 0.34 3.06
C PRO A 395 -10.05 1.72 2.93
N TYR A 396 -9.17 1.90 1.96
CA TYR A 396 -8.47 3.17 1.72
C TYR A 396 -9.43 4.25 1.23
N LEU A 397 -10.27 3.93 0.24
CA LEU A 397 -11.29 4.84 -0.25
C LEU A 397 -12.32 5.18 0.84
N PHE A 398 -12.78 4.17 1.58
CA PHE A 398 -13.76 4.37 2.65
C PHE A 398 -13.23 5.34 3.72
N ARG A 399 -11.99 5.13 4.20
CA ARG A 399 -11.35 6.00 5.18
C ARG A 399 -11.12 7.42 4.67
N LEU A 400 -10.89 7.58 3.39
CA LEU A 400 -10.69 8.88 2.77
C LEU A 400 -12.01 9.64 2.63
N LEU A 401 -13.08 8.96 2.24
CA LEU A 401 -14.39 9.57 1.96
C LEU A 401 -15.23 9.81 3.21
N LEU A 402 -15.13 8.95 4.23
CA LEU A 402 -16.02 8.99 5.39
C LEU A 402 -15.97 10.31 6.16
N PRO A 403 -14.80 10.88 6.52
CA PRO A 403 -14.73 12.14 7.26
C PRO A 403 -15.38 13.31 6.49
N GLU A 404 -15.13 13.39 5.20
CA GLU A 404 -15.69 14.44 4.35
C GLU A 404 -17.20 14.29 4.17
N ALA A 405 -17.68 13.04 4.03
CA ALA A 405 -19.12 12.77 3.97
C ALA A 405 -19.84 13.08 5.30
N GLN A 406 -19.18 12.85 6.43
CA GLN A 406 -19.72 13.22 7.75
C GLN A 406 -19.77 14.73 7.93
N ARG A 407 -18.74 15.48 7.54
CA ARG A 407 -18.74 16.95 7.51
C ARG A 407 -19.85 17.47 6.61
N LEU A 408 -19.96 16.93 5.38
CA LEU A 408 -21.02 17.30 4.45
C LEU A 408 -22.42 17.10 5.06
N GLN A 409 -22.64 16.00 5.77
CA GLN A 409 -23.89 15.73 6.47
C GLN A 409 -24.14 16.76 7.59
N ALA A 410 -23.12 17.09 8.39
CA ALA A 410 -23.26 18.06 9.47
C ALA A 410 -23.58 19.46 8.95
N ASP A 411 -22.92 19.89 7.88
CA ASP A 411 -23.01 21.26 7.37
C ASP A 411 -24.24 21.50 6.48
N TYR A 412 -24.62 20.50 5.68
CA TYR A 412 -25.62 20.67 4.61
C TYR A 412 -26.90 19.85 4.79
N ALA A 413 -27.10 19.10 5.89
CA ALA A 413 -28.30 18.28 6.06
C ALA A 413 -29.58 19.12 6.03
N ARG A 414 -29.62 20.22 6.80
CA ARG A 414 -30.79 21.13 6.89
C ARG A 414 -31.10 21.79 5.55
N LEU A 415 -30.07 22.22 4.81
CA LEU A 415 -30.23 22.81 3.50
C LEU A 415 -30.78 21.77 2.49
N ALA A 416 -30.25 20.54 2.50
CA ALA A 416 -30.76 19.48 1.65
C ALA A 416 -32.23 19.13 1.95
N GLU A 417 -32.65 19.19 3.21
CA GLU A 417 -34.04 18.99 3.63
C GLU A 417 -34.94 20.13 3.17
N SER A 418 -34.53 21.39 3.34
CA SER A 418 -35.29 22.56 2.90
C SER A 418 -35.50 22.61 1.38
N LEU A 419 -34.51 22.13 0.62
CA LEU A 419 -34.58 22.00 -0.85
C LEU A 419 -35.20 20.66 -1.30
N SER A 420 -35.71 19.84 -0.38
CA SER A 420 -36.32 18.53 -0.66
C SER A 420 -35.39 17.61 -1.49
N LEU A 421 -34.08 17.74 -1.37
CA LEU A 421 -33.10 16.91 -2.09
C LEU A 421 -33.07 15.50 -1.51
N ARG A 422 -33.62 14.52 -2.23
CA ARG A 422 -33.69 13.12 -1.83
C ARG A 422 -33.08 12.18 -2.87
N GLY A 423 -32.62 11.01 -2.43
CA GLY A 423 -32.15 9.92 -3.33
C GLY A 423 -31.09 10.39 -4.32
N ASN A 424 -31.33 10.16 -5.60
CA ASN A 424 -30.37 10.44 -6.67
C ASN A 424 -30.09 11.93 -6.89
N ALA A 425 -31.08 12.82 -6.64
CA ALA A 425 -30.88 14.26 -6.71
C ALA A 425 -29.86 14.72 -5.66
N ARG A 426 -30.00 14.27 -4.41
CA ARG A 426 -29.01 14.54 -3.35
C ARG A 426 -27.62 14.01 -3.69
N LEU A 427 -27.53 12.78 -4.24
CA LEU A 427 -26.27 12.19 -4.65
C LEU A 427 -25.57 13.03 -5.73
N ARG A 428 -26.29 13.40 -6.81
CA ARG A 428 -25.73 14.10 -7.97
C ARG A 428 -25.42 15.57 -7.70
N LEU A 429 -26.30 16.27 -6.98
CA LEU A 429 -26.21 17.73 -6.82
C LEU A 429 -25.41 18.15 -5.57
N LEU A 430 -25.34 17.30 -4.54
CA LEU A 430 -24.66 17.63 -3.29
C LEU A 430 -23.46 16.73 -3.00
N VAL A 431 -23.67 15.41 -2.98
CA VAL A 431 -22.65 14.47 -2.49
C VAL A 431 -21.50 14.33 -3.47
N LEU A 432 -21.77 14.04 -4.76
CA LEU A 432 -20.71 13.81 -5.76
C LEU A 432 -19.84 15.04 -5.99
N PRO A 433 -20.40 16.27 -6.17
CA PRO A 433 -19.56 17.46 -6.38
C PRO A 433 -18.67 17.78 -5.17
N ARG A 434 -19.19 17.62 -3.95
CA ARG A 434 -18.42 17.91 -2.73
C ARG A 434 -17.40 16.83 -2.39
N LEU A 435 -17.68 15.56 -2.71
CA LEU A 435 -16.75 14.45 -2.54
C LEU A 435 -15.85 14.23 -3.77
N ALA A 436 -15.99 14.98 -4.86
CA ALA A 436 -15.27 14.74 -6.12
C ALA A 436 -13.76 14.73 -5.93
N ARG A 437 -13.21 15.65 -5.14
CA ARG A 437 -11.75 15.73 -4.88
C ARG A 437 -11.22 14.51 -4.14
N PRO A 438 -11.72 14.13 -2.94
CA PRO A 438 -11.25 12.92 -2.26
C PRO A 438 -11.62 11.64 -3.03
N LEU A 439 -12.72 11.63 -3.78
CA LEU A 439 -13.10 10.49 -4.63
C LEU A 439 -12.11 10.31 -5.79
N GLY A 440 -11.74 11.37 -6.49
CA GLY A 440 -10.76 11.32 -7.58
C GLY A 440 -9.40 10.85 -7.09
N PHE A 441 -8.90 11.42 -5.99
CA PHE A 441 -7.66 10.99 -5.35
C PHE A 441 -7.71 9.51 -4.94
N GLY A 442 -8.76 9.08 -4.25
CA GLY A 442 -8.92 7.70 -3.79
C GLY A 442 -9.04 6.70 -4.94
N THR A 443 -9.80 7.05 -5.99
CA THR A 443 -9.93 6.21 -7.19
C THR A 443 -8.59 6.09 -7.93
N GLY A 444 -7.84 7.19 -8.05
CA GLY A 444 -6.48 7.17 -8.60
C GLY A 444 -5.53 6.29 -7.79
N LEU A 445 -5.60 6.37 -6.47
CA LEU A 445 -4.83 5.49 -5.59
C LEU A 445 -5.20 4.02 -5.79
N ALA A 446 -6.48 3.67 -5.85
CA ALA A 446 -6.95 2.32 -6.10
C ALA A 446 -6.48 1.78 -7.46
N ALA A 447 -6.51 2.63 -8.51
CA ALA A 447 -6.02 2.28 -9.84
C ALA A 447 -4.50 2.01 -9.81
N ALA A 448 -3.71 2.85 -9.15
CA ALA A 448 -2.26 2.66 -9.03
C ALA A 448 -1.91 1.38 -8.25
N LEU A 449 -2.62 1.10 -7.15
CA LEU A 449 -2.45 -0.15 -6.39
C LEU A 449 -2.78 -1.38 -7.23
N SER A 450 -3.87 -1.34 -7.98
CA SER A 450 -4.27 -2.44 -8.87
C SER A 450 -3.30 -2.64 -10.04
N MET A 451 -2.73 -1.55 -10.58
CA MET A 451 -1.65 -1.63 -11.59
C MET A 451 -0.42 -2.36 -11.09
N GLY A 452 -0.14 -2.26 -9.79
CA GLY A 452 1.02 -2.89 -9.15
C GLY A 452 0.81 -4.32 -8.66
N ASP A 453 -0.41 -4.86 -8.75
CA ASP A 453 -0.70 -6.20 -8.21
C ASP A 453 0.02 -7.29 -9.01
N LEU A 454 0.73 -8.13 -8.25
CA LEU A 454 1.38 -9.34 -8.76
C LEU A 454 0.82 -10.60 -8.09
N GLY A 455 0.33 -10.50 -6.86
CA GLY A 455 -0.02 -11.65 -6.03
C GLY A 455 -1.16 -12.47 -6.60
N VAL A 456 -2.30 -11.84 -6.81
CA VAL A 456 -3.50 -12.52 -7.28
C VAL A 456 -3.34 -13.01 -8.71
N ILE A 457 -2.84 -12.14 -9.60
CA ILE A 457 -2.67 -12.51 -11.00
C ILE A 457 -1.69 -13.67 -11.19
N ALA A 458 -0.65 -13.78 -10.36
CA ALA A 458 0.32 -14.87 -10.43
C ALA A 458 -0.30 -16.24 -10.14
N LEU A 459 -1.34 -16.30 -9.27
CA LEU A 459 -2.04 -17.54 -8.99
C LEU A 459 -2.85 -18.05 -10.19
N PHE A 460 -3.50 -17.17 -10.92
CA PHE A 460 -4.49 -17.51 -11.94
C PHE A 460 -3.95 -17.47 -13.37
N ALA A 461 -2.98 -16.59 -13.66
CA ALA A 461 -2.56 -16.34 -15.04
C ALA A 461 -1.76 -17.51 -15.62
N GLY A 462 -2.28 -18.05 -16.73
CA GLY A 462 -1.54 -18.83 -17.70
C GLY A 462 -0.75 -17.91 -18.66
N GLU A 463 -0.54 -18.38 -19.90
CA GLU A 463 0.17 -17.57 -20.91
C GLU A 463 -0.67 -16.39 -21.43
N ARG A 464 -1.99 -16.56 -21.55
CA ARG A 464 -2.89 -15.56 -22.15
C ARG A 464 -3.36 -14.46 -21.20
N GLY A 465 -3.27 -14.65 -19.88
CA GLY A 465 -3.75 -13.71 -18.85
C GLY A 465 -2.68 -12.76 -18.28
N VAL A 466 -1.52 -12.63 -18.90
CA VAL A 466 -0.37 -11.90 -18.36
C VAL A 466 -0.65 -10.40 -18.29
N THR A 467 -0.53 -9.82 -17.09
CA THR A 467 -0.52 -8.37 -16.83
C THR A 467 0.90 -7.82 -16.84
N LEU A 468 1.04 -6.51 -16.90
CA LEU A 468 2.35 -5.87 -16.99
C LEU A 468 3.27 -6.16 -15.77
N PRO A 469 2.80 -6.14 -14.50
CA PRO A 469 3.64 -6.56 -13.37
C PRO A 469 4.14 -8.00 -13.48
N LEU A 470 3.26 -8.93 -13.89
CA LEU A 470 3.64 -10.32 -14.07
C LEU A 470 4.63 -10.51 -15.22
N LEU A 471 4.49 -9.72 -16.30
CA LEU A 471 5.44 -9.74 -17.41
C LEU A 471 6.83 -9.21 -16.97
N VAL A 472 6.87 -8.12 -16.23
CA VAL A 472 8.11 -7.57 -15.65
C VAL A 472 8.80 -8.63 -14.79
N GLN A 473 8.03 -9.32 -13.92
CA GLN A 473 8.56 -10.40 -13.09
C GLN A 473 9.12 -11.56 -13.94
N ARG A 474 8.42 -12.00 -14.98
CA ARG A 474 8.88 -13.07 -15.89
C ARG A 474 10.16 -12.67 -16.62
N LEU A 475 10.24 -11.44 -17.13
CA LEU A 475 11.43 -10.91 -17.78
C LEU A 475 12.63 -10.85 -16.82
N THR A 476 12.39 -10.46 -15.57
CA THR A 476 13.42 -10.43 -14.51
C THR A 476 13.91 -11.83 -14.20
N SER A 477 13.02 -12.80 -14.04
CA SER A 477 13.36 -14.21 -13.77
C SER A 477 14.10 -14.87 -14.96
N ALA A 478 13.85 -14.40 -16.18
CA ALA A 478 14.54 -14.83 -17.41
C ALA A 478 15.87 -14.06 -17.67
N TYR A 479 16.33 -13.25 -16.70
CA TYR A 479 17.54 -12.41 -16.80
C TYR A 479 17.53 -11.41 -17.97
N ARG A 480 16.35 -11.08 -18.53
CA ARG A 480 16.19 -10.07 -19.59
C ARG A 480 16.03 -8.68 -18.98
N MET A 481 17.09 -8.20 -18.32
CA MET A 481 17.04 -7.02 -17.45
C MET A 481 16.72 -5.71 -18.19
N GLU A 482 17.16 -5.54 -19.44
CA GLU A 482 16.85 -4.34 -20.24
C GLU A 482 15.36 -4.27 -20.60
N ALA A 483 14.80 -5.38 -21.08
CA ALA A 483 13.38 -5.46 -21.40
C ALA A 483 12.52 -5.35 -20.12
N ALA A 484 12.97 -5.92 -19.00
CA ALA A 484 12.31 -5.79 -17.70
C ALA A 484 12.30 -4.33 -17.21
N ALA A 485 13.42 -3.61 -17.35
CA ALA A 485 13.53 -2.21 -16.97
C ALA A 485 12.65 -1.29 -17.83
N ALA A 486 12.59 -1.53 -19.15
CA ALA A 486 11.72 -0.79 -20.06
C ALA A 486 10.24 -1.03 -19.77
N ALA A 487 9.84 -2.30 -19.57
CA ALA A 487 8.46 -2.64 -19.17
C ALA A 487 8.09 -2.09 -17.78
N ALA A 488 9.05 -2.07 -16.84
CA ALA A 488 8.87 -1.47 -15.52
C ALA A 488 8.70 0.04 -15.60
N LEU A 489 9.46 0.73 -16.44
CA LEU A 489 9.32 2.17 -16.66
C LEU A 489 7.96 2.50 -17.28
N LEU A 490 7.49 1.70 -18.25
CA LEU A 490 6.13 1.83 -18.79
C LEU A 490 5.07 1.62 -17.71
N LEU A 491 5.23 0.61 -16.85
CA LEU A 491 4.32 0.32 -15.75
C LEU A 491 4.20 1.50 -14.78
N VAL A 492 5.33 2.10 -14.40
CA VAL A 492 5.36 3.31 -13.55
C VAL A 492 4.66 4.47 -14.24
N GLY A 493 5.01 4.73 -15.52
CA GLY A 493 4.38 5.81 -16.29
C GLY A 493 2.86 5.68 -16.35
N LEU A 494 2.36 4.47 -16.62
CA LEU A 494 0.91 4.19 -16.66
C LEU A 494 0.26 4.32 -15.28
N SER A 495 0.89 3.83 -14.21
CA SER A 495 0.38 3.95 -12.84
C SER A 495 0.24 5.40 -12.41
N PHE A 496 1.26 6.23 -12.66
CA PHE A 496 1.20 7.66 -12.37
C PHE A 496 0.23 8.41 -13.27
N ALA A 497 0.15 8.06 -14.54
CA ALA A 497 -0.79 8.65 -15.49
C ALA A 497 -2.26 8.39 -15.06
N LEU A 498 -2.59 7.16 -14.67
CA LEU A 498 -3.91 6.82 -14.14
C LEU A 498 -4.22 7.58 -12.85
N PHE A 499 -3.27 7.59 -11.90
CA PHE A 499 -3.43 8.35 -10.67
C PHE A 499 -3.70 9.83 -10.96
N TRP A 500 -2.87 10.45 -11.78
CA TRP A 500 -3.00 11.86 -12.16
C TRP A 500 -4.31 12.16 -12.88
N LEU A 501 -4.77 11.28 -13.78
CA LEU A 501 -6.01 11.43 -14.52
C LEU A 501 -7.22 11.50 -13.59
N PHE A 502 -7.31 10.55 -12.65
CA PHE A 502 -8.41 10.50 -11.68
C PHE A 502 -8.34 11.64 -10.66
N ASP A 503 -7.16 11.99 -10.16
CA ASP A 503 -6.97 13.12 -9.24
C ASP A 503 -7.36 14.44 -9.90
N ARG A 504 -6.92 14.66 -11.15
CA ARG A 504 -7.28 15.85 -11.93
C ARG A 504 -8.77 15.90 -12.26
N TRP A 505 -9.38 14.75 -12.56
CA TRP A 505 -10.83 14.67 -12.74
C TRP A 505 -11.56 15.10 -11.46
N GLY A 506 -11.17 14.56 -10.32
CA GLY A 506 -11.72 14.93 -9.02
C GLY A 506 -11.55 16.41 -8.70
N ALA A 507 -10.38 16.98 -8.97
CA ALA A 507 -10.11 18.41 -8.76
C ALA A 507 -10.96 19.33 -9.65
N ARG A 508 -11.24 18.92 -10.89
CA ARG A 508 -12.06 19.70 -11.85
C ARG A 508 -13.56 19.68 -11.53
N HIS A 509 -14.05 18.59 -10.93
CA HIS A 509 -15.48 18.40 -10.60
C HIS A 509 -15.81 18.72 -9.15
N ALA A 510 -14.82 19.13 -8.37
CA ALA A 510 -15.04 19.59 -7.00
C ALA A 510 -15.80 20.92 -7.05
N ALA A 511 -16.94 20.98 -6.35
CA ALA A 511 -17.59 22.25 -6.09
C ALA A 511 -16.68 23.13 -5.23
N ALA A 512 -16.54 24.38 -5.61
CA ALA A 512 -15.79 25.39 -4.87
C ALA A 512 -16.38 25.63 -3.47
#